data_a05e2fce6c7f901ee15ae3f4c7bd5f80
#
_entry.id   a05e2fce6c7f901ee15ae3f4c7bd5f80
#
_cell.length_a   1.000
_cell.length_b   1.000
_cell.length_c   1.000
_cell.angle_alpha   90.00
_cell.angle_beta   90.00
_cell.angle_gamma   90.00
#
_symmetry.space_group_name_H-M   'P 1'
#
loop_
_entity.id
_entity.type
_entity.pdbx_description
1 polymer ?
#
loop_
_entity_poly.entity_id
_entity_poly.type
_entity_poly.pdbx_seq_one_letter_code
_entity_poly.pdbx_strand_id
1 'polypeptide(L)'
;MQFIKSSLVVVVFSFLWACSSTPNQLRNFIWLQGTWVANKDKVVIIETWKMQNDSTMLGTGKAVAEGDTTIFEQLALKQQRNGLLYCVHLNNSADTLQFKFTSQQTDARAASFLFQSLNKTANRTFNTPHQIRYEQLLNDKMRVTVEYPTATNMKPELFEFTQIQ
;
A
#
# COMPACT_ATOMS: atom_id res chain seq x y z
N MET A 1 62.77 30.83 35.68
CA MET A 1 62.10 31.13 34.40
C MET A 1 61.54 29.80 33.91
N GLN A 2 60.25 29.53 34.24
CA GLN A 2 59.60 28.23 33.95
C GLN A 2 58.70 28.42 32.72
N PHE A 3 58.98 27.65 31.66
CA PHE A 3 58.15 27.62 30.47
C PHE A 3 57.01 26.60 30.65
N ILE A 4 55.75 27.09 30.74
CA ILE A 4 54.57 26.28 30.75
C ILE A 4 54.27 25.88 29.29
N LYS A 5 54.41 24.60 28.98
CA LYS A 5 53.96 24.04 27.68
C LYS A 5 52.46 23.79 27.74
N SER A 6 51.67 24.65 27.09
CA SER A 6 50.24 24.39 26.87
C SER A 6 50.05 23.30 25.81
N SER A 7 49.51 22.17 26.23
CA SER A 7 49.13 21.06 25.36
C SER A 7 47.71 21.33 24.84
N LEU A 8 47.57 21.63 23.57
CA LEU A 8 46.29 21.84 22.88
C LEU A 8 45.70 20.45 22.58
N VAL A 9 44.68 20.06 23.34
CA VAL A 9 43.92 18.83 23.05
C VAL A 9 42.84 19.16 22.01
N VAL A 10 43.08 18.74 20.76
CA VAL A 10 42.06 18.82 19.69
C VAL A 10 41.09 17.65 19.82
N VAL A 11 39.90 17.90 20.34
CA VAL A 11 38.81 16.93 20.38
C VAL A 11 38.14 16.90 19.00
N VAL A 12 38.47 15.89 18.19
CA VAL A 12 37.78 15.63 16.91
C VAL A 12 36.42 14.99 17.21
N PHE A 13 35.37 15.80 17.12
CA PHE A 13 34.00 15.33 17.17
C PHE A 13 33.64 14.64 15.86
N SER A 14 33.79 13.33 15.78
CA SER A 14 33.31 12.51 14.65
C SER A 14 31.78 12.47 14.68
N PHE A 15 31.14 13.30 13.87
CA PHE A 15 29.69 13.18 13.60
C PHE A 15 29.45 11.91 12.78
N LEU A 16 29.10 10.81 13.45
CA LEU A 16 28.53 9.64 12.81
C LEU A 16 27.14 10.04 12.31
N TRP A 17 27.03 10.39 11.03
CA TRP A 17 25.76 10.51 10.36
C TRP A 17 25.21 9.09 10.22
N ALA A 18 24.37 8.68 11.18
CA ALA A 18 23.57 7.48 11.07
C ALA A 18 22.59 7.71 9.92
N CYS A 19 22.90 7.16 8.75
CA CYS A 19 21.98 7.10 7.62
C CYS A 19 20.87 6.10 8.02
N SER A 20 19.80 6.57 8.64
CA SER A 20 18.63 5.75 8.95
C SER A 20 17.87 5.52 7.64
N SER A 21 18.18 4.43 6.96
CA SER A 21 17.38 3.98 5.83
C SER A 21 16.00 3.55 6.35
N THR A 22 14.94 4.12 5.80
CA THR A 22 13.58 3.66 6.09
C THR A 22 13.46 2.17 5.75
N PRO A 23 12.96 1.32 6.66
CA PRO A 23 12.81 -0.10 6.36
C PRO A 23 11.99 -0.31 5.08
N ASN A 24 12.37 -1.32 4.29
CA ASN A 24 11.61 -1.68 3.10
C ASN A 24 10.28 -2.34 3.50
N GLN A 25 9.24 -1.52 3.57
CA GLN A 25 7.89 -1.94 3.97
C GLN A 25 7.21 -2.84 2.91
N LEU A 26 7.66 -2.80 1.64
CA LEU A 26 7.11 -3.63 0.57
C LEU A 26 7.27 -5.13 0.87
N ARG A 27 8.28 -5.52 1.63
CA ARG A 27 8.49 -6.92 2.04
C ARG A 27 7.31 -7.50 2.84
N ASN A 28 6.57 -6.66 3.55
CA ASN A 28 5.38 -7.07 4.30
C ASN A 28 4.22 -7.46 3.39
N PHE A 29 4.33 -7.22 2.08
CA PHE A 29 3.29 -7.47 1.08
C PHE A 29 3.63 -8.60 0.11
N ILE A 30 4.72 -9.36 0.33
CA ILE A 30 5.12 -10.49 -0.52
C ILE A 30 4.00 -11.54 -0.63
N TRP A 31 3.20 -11.68 0.38
CA TRP A 31 2.05 -12.58 0.42
C TRP A 31 0.96 -12.25 -0.61
N LEU A 32 0.89 -11.00 -1.10
CA LEU A 32 -0.03 -10.60 -2.16
C LEU A 32 0.28 -11.25 -3.52
N GLN A 33 1.52 -11.71 -3.75
CA GLN A 33 1.89 -12.29 -5.04
C GLN A 33 0.99 -13.47 -5.40
N GLY A 34 0.55 -13.49 -6.66
CA GLY A 34 -0.35 -14.50 -7.20
C GLY A 34 -1.66 -13.92 -7.69
N THR A 35 -2.65 -14.77 -7.85
CA THR A 35 -3.97 -14.40 -8.35
C THR A 35 -5.02 -14.63 -7.26
N TRP A 36 -5.85 -13.62 -7.07
CA TRP A 36 -6.87 -13.55 -6.03
C TRP A 36 -8.24 -13.36 -6.67
N VAL A 37 -9.24 -14.14 -6.25
CA VAL A 37 -10.58 -14.13 -6.83
C VAL A 37 -11.62 -13.87 -5.75
N ALA A 38 -12.48 -12.88 -5.99
CA ALA A 38 -13.66 -12.59 -5.19
C ALA A 38 -14.92 -12.67 -6.05
N ASN A 39 -15.98 -13.23 -5.48
CA ASN A 39 -17.31 -13.22 -6.10
C ASN A 39 -18.15 -12.15 -5.41
N LYS A 40 -18.67 -11.20 -6.19
CA LYS A 40 -19.56 -10.13 -5.70
C LYS A 40 -20.79 -10.08 -6.61
N ASP A 41 -21.91 -10.58 -6.12
CA ASP A 41 -23.16 -10.73 -6.88
C ASP A 41 -22.96 -11.56 -8.17
N LYS A 42 -23.13 -10.92 -9.33
CA LYS A 42 -22.95 -11.54 -10.67
C LYS A 42 -21.58 -11.26 -11.28
N VAL A 43 -20.68 -10.62 -10.54
CA VAL A 43 -19.36 -10.21 -11.02
C VAL A 43 -18.28 -10.98 -10.28
N VAL A 44 -17.32 -11.51 -11.03
CA VAL A 44 -16.09 -12.07 -10.46
C VAL A 44 -15.01 -11.00 -10.56
N ILE A 45 -14.44 -10.63 -9.42
CA ILE A 45 -13.32 -9.71 -9.33
C ILE A 45 -12.04 -10.51 -9.22
N ILE A 46 -11.04 -10.17 -10.02
CA ILE A 46 -9.74 -10.86 -10.04
C ILE A 46 -8.65 -9.82 -9.84
N GLU A 47 -7.87 -9.95 -8.78
CA GLU A 47 -6.61 -9.22 -8.61
C GLU A 47 -5.43 -10.14 -8.87
N THR A 48 -4.46 -9.67 -9.65
CA THR A 48 -3.20 -10.39 -9.88
C THR A 48 -2.04 -9.50 -9.50
N TRP A 49 -1.12 -10.01 -8.67
CA TRP A 49 0.02 -9.28 -8.13
C TRP A 49 1.35 -9.96 -8.46
N LYS A 50 2.36 -9.16 -8.84
CA LYS A 50 3.70 -9.63 -9.18
C LYS A 50 4.77 -8.64 -8.74
N MET A 51 5.83 -9.13 -8.08
CA MET A 51 7.03 -8.32 -7.84
C MET A 51 7.67 -7.95 -9.18
N GLN A 52 7.90 -6.66 -9.40
CA GLN A 52 8.67 -6.13 -10.52
C GLN A 52 10.16 -6.02 -10.16
N ASN A 53 10.45 -5.54 -8.96
CA ASN A 53 11.80 -5.41 -8.39
C ASN A 53 11.69 -5.22 -6.86
N ASP A 54 12.82 -5.02 -6.19
CA ASP A 54 12.90 -4.89 -4.72
C ASP A 54 12.12 -3.70 -4.12
N SER A 55 11.69 -2.76 -4.97
CA SER A 55 10.99 -1.54 -4.54
C SER A 55 9.60 -1.38 -5.16
N THR A 56 9.18 -2.29 -6.04
CA THR A 56 7.91 -2.17 -6.78
C THR A 56 7.23 -3.52 -6.96
N MET A 57 5.96 -3.57 -6.59
CA MET A 57 5.04 -4.66 -6.91
C MET A 57 3.91 -4.09 -7.76
N LEU A 58 3.59 -4.76 -8.88
CA LEU A 58 2.52 -4.37 -9.78
C LEU A 58 1.32 -5.31 -9.61
N GLY A 59 0.14 -4.73 -9.73
CA GLY A 59 -1.12 -5.46 -9.71
C GLY A 59 -2.04 -5.05 -10.85
N THR A 60 -3.03 -5.88 -11.11
CA THR A 60 -4.09 -5.63 -12.09
C THR A 60 -5.41 -6.12 -11.53
N GLY A 61 -6.42 -5.25 -11.54
CA GLY A 61 -7.81 -5.59 -11.21
C GLY A 61 -8.62 -5.83 -12.48
N LYS A 62 -9.35 -6.94 -12.50
CA LYS A 62 -10.26 -7.34 -13.59
C LYS A 62 -11.64 -7.66 -13.03
N ALA A 63 -12.66 -7.33 -13.82
CA ALA A 63 -14.03 -7.78 -13.56
C ALA A 63 -14.49 -8.70 -14.69
N VAL A 64 -15.11 -9.81 -14.33
CA VAL A 64 -15.75 -10.75 -15.27
C VAL A 64 -17.23 -10.77 -14.98
N ALA A 65 -18.03 -10.34 -15.96
CA ALA A 65 -19.48 -10.35 -15.90
C ALA A 65 -20.05 -10.90 -17.21
N GLU A 66 -21.00 -11.80 -17.12
CA GLU A 66 -21.70 -12.39 -18.30
C GLU A 66 -20.75 -12.99 -19.37
N GLY A 67 -19.55 -13.43 -18.95
CA GLY A 67 -18.51 -13.98 -19.81
C GLY A 67 -17.51 -12.97 -20.38
N ASP A 68 -17.79 -11.67 -20.27
CA ASP A 68 -16.87 -10.63 -20.67
C ASP A 68 -15.88 -10.26 -19.56
N THR A 69 -14.61 -10.04 -19.94
CA THR A 69 -13.54 -9.64 -19.02
C THR A 69 -13.11 -8.22 -19.31
N THR A 70 -13.18 -7.37 -18.29
CA THR A 70 -12.70 -5.99 -18.37
C THR A 70 -11.59 -5.75 -17.34
N ILE A 71 -10.44 -5.21 -17.79
CA ILE A 71 -9.43 -4.65 -16.87
C ILE A 71 -9.95 -3.28 -16.48
N PHE A 72 -10.23 -3.08 -15.18
CA PHE A 72 -10.76 -1.81 -14.72
C PHE A 72 -9.73 -0.97 -13.95
N GLU A 73 -8.66 -1.59 -13.43
CA GLU A 73 -7.62 -0.87 -12.69
C GLU A 73 -6.23 -1.48 -12.87
N GLN A 74 -5.22 -0.62 -12.78
CA GLN A 74 -3.82 -0.98 -12.62
C GLN A 74 -3.36 -0.53 -11.25
N LEU A 75 -2.68 -1.41 -10.55
CA LEU A 75 -2.28 -1.27 -9.16
C LEU A 75 -0.76 -1.27 -9.04
N ALA A 76 -0.22 -0.51 -8.09
CA ALA A 76 1.19 -0.58 -7.76
C ALA A 76 1.44 -0.29 -6.29
N LEU A 77 2.27 -1.11 -5.66
CA LEU A 77 2.92 -0.80 -4.39
C LEU A 77 4.36 -0.36 -4.68
N LYS A 78 4.73 0.85 -4.26
CA LYS A 78 6.04 1.45 -4.54
C LYS A 78 6.70 1.88 -3.25
N GLN A 79 7.84 1.25 -2.91
CA GLN A 79 8.67 1.71 -1.80
C GLN A 79 9.38 2.99 -2.21
N GLN A 80 9.18 4.03 -1.44
CA GLN A 80 9.83 5.32 -1.59
C GLN A 80 10.71 5.63 -0.37
N ARG A 81 11.52 6.69 -0.44
CA ARG A 81 12.38 7.11 0.67
C ARG A 81 11.58 7.40 1.97
N ASN A 82 10.36 7.91 1.86
CA ASN A 82 9.51 8.34 2.97
C ASN A 82 8.36 7.35 3.28
N GLY A 83 8.44 6.11 2.80
CA GLY A 83 7.47 5.05 3.07
C GLY A 83 6.94 4.34 1.84
N LEU A 84 5.92 3.52 2.04
CA LEU A 84 5.28 2.76 0.97
C LEU A 84 4.07 3.52 0.42
N LEU A 85 3.97 3.59 -0.90
CA LEU A 85 2.88 4.21 -1.64
C LEU A 85 2.08 3.12 -2.38
N TYR A 86 0.76 3.16 -2.25
CA TYR A 86 -0.18 2.38 -3.04
C TYR A 86 -0.81 3.30 -4.10
N CYS A 87 -0.69 2.91 -5.35
CA CYS A 87 -1.22 3.65 -6.50
C CYS A 87 -2.31 2.83 -7.18
N VAL A 88 -3.44 3.48 -7.47
CA VAL A 88 -4.58 2.90 -8.21
C VAL A 88 -4.86 3.77 -9.41
N HIS A 89 -4.70 3.23 -10.60
CA HIS A 89 -5.04 3.87 -11.86
C HIS A 89 -6.24 3.15 -12.48
N LEU A 90 -7.38 3.84 -12.53
CA LEU A 90 -8.60 3.32 -13.17
C LEU A 90 -8.51 3.54 -14.67
N ASN A 91 -8.84 2.53 -15.46
CA ASN A 91 -8.72 2.60 -16.93
C ASN A 91 -9.59 3.68 -17.59
N ASN A 92 -10.64 4.13 -16.91
CA ASN A 92 -11.53 5.20 -17.38
C ASN A 92 -11.17 6.59 -16.81
N SER A 93 -10.05 6.74 -16.12
CA SER A 93 -9.60 7.97 -15.49
C SER A 93 -8.21 8.36 -15.98
N ALA A 94 -7.97 9.65 -16.20
CA ALA A 94 -6.65 10.20 -16.46
C ALA A 94 -5.79 10.26 -15.18
N ASP A 95 -6.42 10.25 -14.01
CA ASP A 95 -5.77 10.43 -12.73
C ASP A 95 -5.41 9.09 -12.09
N THR A 96 -4.31 9.11 -11.33
CA THR A 96 -3.91 8.01 -10.46
C THR A 96 -4.18 8.38 -9.01
N LEU A 97 -4.98 7.58 -8.34
CA LEU A 97 -5.20 7.71 -6.90
C LEU A 97 -3.97 7.22 -6.15
N GLN A 98 -3.57 7.96 -5.14
CA GLN A 98 -2.38 7.64 -4.34
C GLN A 98 -2.75 7.55 -2.86
N PHE A 99 -2.30 6.47 -2.22
CA PHE A 99 -2.53 6.20 -0.81
C PHE A 99 -1.19 5.90 -0.13
N LYS A 100 -0.96 6.52 1.01
CA LYS A 100 0.22 6.25 1.83
C LYS A 100 -0.08 5.13 2.82
N PHE A 101 0.81 4.17 2.92
CA PHE A 101 0.79 3.18 4.00
C PHE A 101 0.98 3.87 5.34
N THR A 102 0.09 3.61 6.29
CA THR A 102 0.08 4.31 7.59
C THR A 102 0.26 3.40 8.78
N SER A 103 -0.25 2.17 8.73
CA SER A 103 -0.13 1.24 9.84
C SER A 103 -0.28 -0.22 9.42
N GLN A 104 0.37 -1.07 10.19
CA GLN A 104 0.19 -2.52 10.17
C GLN A 104 -0.22 -2.97 11.58
N GLN A 105 -1.19 -3.87 11.64
CA GLN A 105 -1.58 -4.57 12.85
C GLN A 105 -1.56 -6.06 12.55
N THR A 106 -1.03 -6.86 13.45
CA THR A 106 -0.95 -8.31 13.29
C THR A 106 -1.43 -8.98 14.57
N ASP A 107 -2.34 -9.91 14.43
CA ASP A 107 -2.79 -10.80 15.50
C ASP A 107 -2.65 -12.28 15.06
N ALA A 108 -3.17 -13.21 15.87
CA ALA A 108 -3.06 -14.63 15.61
C ALA A 108 -3.84 -15.12 14.37
N ARG A 109 -4.74 -14.30 13.82
CA ARG A 109 -5.67 -14.69 12.74
C ARG A 109 -5.53 -13.88 11.47
N ALA A 110 -4.98 -12.66 11.57
CA ALA A 110 -4.88 -11.73 10.45
C ALA A 110 -3.71 -10.76 10.60
N ALA A 111 -3.19 -10.30 9.45
CA ALA A 111 -2.37 -9.10 9.37
C ALA A 111 -3.12 -8.04 8.56
N SER A 112 -3.33 -6.87 9.15
CA SER A 112 -4.10 -5.76 8.58
C SER A 112 -3.16 -4.62 8.18
N PHE A 113 -3.30 -4.11 6.97
CA PHE A 113 -2.45 -3.09 6.35
C PHE A 113 -3.32 -1.92 5.89
N LEU A 114 -3.08 -0.74 6.45
CA LEU A 114 -3.90 0.43 6.22
C LEU A 114 -3.20 1.45 5.32
N PHE A 115 -3.91 1.89 4.28
CA PHE A 115 -3.50 2.93 3.34
C PHE A 115 -4.46 4.11 3.39
N GLN A 116 -3.94 5.32 3.55
CA GLN A 116 -4.72 6.55 3.57
C GLN A 116 -4.42 7.42 2.35
N SER A 117 -5.46 7.98 1.75
CA SER A 117 -5.36 8.82 0.56
C SER A 117 -4.49 10.05 0.79
N LEU A 118 -3.58 10.30 -0.14
CA LEU A 118 -2.78 11.52 -0.18
C LEU A 118 -3.52 12.71 -0.82
N ASN A 119 -4.63 12.45 -1.52
CA ASN A 119 -5.41 13.50 -2.15
C ASN A 119 -6.08 14.35 -1.07
N LYS A 120 -5.84 15.66 -1.10
CA LYS A 120 -6.48 16.61 -0.18
C LYS A 120 -7.98 16.68 -0.46
N THR A 121 -8.77 16.82 0.60
CA THR A 121 -10.24 16.79 0.57
C THR A 121 -10.89 17.79 -0.42
N ALA A 122 -10.21 18.90 -0.71
CA ALA A 122 -10.72 19.95 -1.59
C ALA A 122 -10.85 19.56 -3.08
N ASN A 123 -10.12 18.54 -3.53
CA ASN A 123 -10.10 18.06 -4.93
C ASN A 123 -10.71 16.66 -5.09
N ARG A 124 -11.38 16.13 -4.06
CA ARG A 124 -12.02 14.81 -4.15
C ARG A 124 -13.38 14.94 -4.82
N THR A 125 -13.56 14.19 -5.90
CA THR A 125 -14.90 13.86 -6.33
C THR A 125 -15.57 13.02 -5.25
N PHE A 126 -16.90 13.15 -5.09
CA PHE A 126 -17.65 12.48 -4.02
C PHE A 126 -17.43 10.96 -3.94
N ASN A 127 -16.95 10.32 -5.01
CA ASN A 127 -16.76 8.87 -5.10
C ASN A 127 -15.30 8.41 -4.93
N THR A 128 -14.38 9.26 -4.44
CA THR A 128 -12.99 8.89 -4.26
C THR A 128 -12.79 8.30 -2.86
N PRO A 129 -12.25 7.08 -2.73
CA PRO A 129 -11.94 6.49 -1.44
C PRO A 129 -10.96 7.35 -0.63
N HIS A 130 -11.15 7.41 0.69
CA HIS A 130 -10.20 8.07 1.57
C HIS A 130 -9.26 7.09 2.23
N GLN A 131 -9.63 5.81 2.29
CA GLN A 131 -8.88 4.76 2.95
C GLN A 131 -9.12 3.41 2.27
N ILE A 132 -8.05 2.61 2.20
CA ILE A 132 -8.11 1.22 1.75
C ILE A 132 -7.37 0.36 2.78
N ARG A 133 -7.98 -0.77 3.14
CA ARG A 133 -7.42 -1.74 4.06
C ARG A 133 -7.29 -3.08 3.36
N TYR A 134 -6.09 -3.64 3.38
CA TYR A 134 -5.83 -5.02 3.01
C TYR A 134 -5.64 -5.85 4.27
N GLU A 135 -6.26 -7.00 4.34
CA GLU A 135 -6.11 -7.95 5.45
C GLU A 135 -5.72 -9.32 4.91
N GLN A 136 -4.54 -9.78 5.29
CA GLN A 136 -4.13 -11.16 5.08
C GLN A 136 -4.81 -12.03 6.13
N LEU A 137 -5.64 -12.96 5.71
CA LEU A 137 -6.37 -13.90 6.58
C LEU A 137 -5.72 -15.29 6.48
N LEU A 138 -6.17 -16.21 7.34
CA LEU A 138 -5.77 -17.61 7.26
C LEU A 138 -6.37 -18.28 6.00
N ASN A 139 -5.77 -19.42 5.60
CA ASN A 139 -6.26 -20.28 4.51
C ASN A 139 -6.32 -19.58 3.14
N ASP A 140 -5.25 -18.87 2.78
CA ASP A 140 -5.10 -18.21 1.49
C ASP A 140 -6.29 -17.27 1.17
N LYS A 141 -6.78 -16.58 2.19
CA LYS A 141 -7.82 -15.58 2.08
C LYS A 141 -7.29 -14.17 2.29
N MET A 142 -7.88 -13.25 1.57
CA MET A 142 -7.63 -11.82 1.70
C MET A 142 -8.96 -11.07 1.78
N ARG A 143 -8.99 -10.03 2.60
CA ARG A 143 -10.11 -9.09 2.63
C ARG A 143 -9.60 -7.71 2.24
N VAL A 144 -10.33 -7.05 1.36
CA VAL A 144 -10.09 -5.64 0.99
C VAL A 144 -11.30 -4.83 1.36
N THR A 145 -11.09 -3.78 2.17
CA THR A 145 -12.14 -2.83 2.54
C THR A 145 -11.79 -1.47 1.95
N VAL A 146 -12.71 -0.91 1.17
CA VAL A 146 -12.60 0.43 0.56
C VAL A 146 -13.57 1.35 1.30
N GLU A 147 -13.04 2.41 1.91
CA GLU A 147 -13.81 3.36 2.71
C GLU A 147 -13.86 4.73 2.04
N TYR A 148 -15.03 5.33 2.07
CA TYR A 148 -15.32 6.64 1.48
C TYR A 148 -15.49 7.71 2.57
N PRO A 149 -15.28 9.01 2.27
CA PRO A 149 -15.52 10.08 3.23
C PRO A 149 -16.95 10.06 3.74
N THR A 150 -17.15 10.30 5.03
CA THR A 150 -18.47 10.27 5.68
C THR A 150 -19.48 11.23 5.01
N ALA A 151 -18.98 12.35 4.47
CA ALA A 151 -19.81 13.33 3.74
C ALA A 151 -20.48 12.79 2.46
N THR A 152 -20.02 11.62 1.96
CA THR A 152 -20.56 11.03 0.72
C THR A 152 -21.79 10.16 0.94
N ASN A 153 -22.11 9.78 2.17
CA ASN A 153 -23.08 8.74 2.53
C ASN A 153 -22.87 7.38 1.84
N MET A 154 -21.70 7.16 1.20
CA MET A 154 -21.34 5.87 0.62
C MET A 154 -20.99 4.89 1.73
N LYS A 155 -21.50 3.67 1.61
CA LYS A 155 -21.11 2.58 2.51
C LYS A 155 -19.73 2.06 2.11
N PRO A 156 -18.95 1.56 3.09
CA PRO A 156 -17.72 0.83 2.77
C PRO A 156 -18.00 -0.35 1.84
N GLU A 157 -17.11 -0.56 0.88
CA GLU A 157 -17.13 -1.75 0.04
C GLU A 157 -16.18 -2.80 0.60
N LEU A 158 -16.66 -4.04 0.65
CA LEU A 158 -15.91 -5.17 1.17
C LEU A 158 -15.80 -6.23 0.07
N PHE A 159 -14.58 -6.72 -0.12
CA PHE A 159 -14.26 -7.82 -1.03
C PHE A 159 -13.54 -8.91 -0.25
N GLU A 160 -14.01 -10.15 -0.39
CA GLU A 160 -13.34 -11.33 0.18
C GLU A 160 -12.78 -12.17 -0.96
N PHE A 161 -11.47 -12.24 -1.01
CA PHE A 161 -10.73 -12.97 -2.02
C PHE A 161 -10.21 -14.30 -1.49
N THR A 162 -10.09 -15.24 -2.40
CA THR A 162 -9.36 -16.52 -2.19
C THR A 162 -8.24 -16.58 -3.23
N GLN A 163 -7.05 -16.97 -2.80
CA GLN A 163 -5.92 -17.17 -3.71
C GLN A 163 -6.16 -18.42 -4.54
N ILE A 164 -5.91 -18.31 -5.85
CA ILE A 164 -5.93 -19.46 -6.75
C ILE A 164 -4.49 -19.78 -7.18
N GLN A 165 -4.18 -21.07 -7.21
CA GLN A 165 -2.87 -21.56 -7.66
C GLN A 165 -2.79 -21.63 -9.18
#